data_99edafbf536174fe705c64eac83623a7
#
_entry.id   99edafbf536174fe705c64eac83623a7
#
_cell.length_a   1.000
_cell.length_b   1.000
_cell.length_c   1.000
_cell.angle_alpha   90.00
_cell.angle_beta   90.00
_cell.angle_gamma   90.00
#
_symmetry.space_group_name_H-M   'P 1'
#
loop_
_entity.id
_entity.type
_entity.pdbx_description
1 polymer ?
#
loop_
_entity_poly.entity_id
_entity_poly.type
_entity_poly.pdbx_seq_one_letter_code
_entity_poly.pdbx_strand_id
1 'polypeptide(L)'
;LPLFRFTLMQPDTSRIEASNRYTLQRVKDFEKKLDNPYLVLSNRPTNIDADSLAMLDSRYAEILCQNPRDWLLQVQYAISQSLIRQFTNSVGAYSSAIADNAANPFLYFNRAVTRAEMIDFISGLDNPYQRISIDSDPANKLTNTHTRTYNYDEAIADLDKTLRLFPNFAEAYYNRGTLLALSGKLPEAFEDFSRAIELNPLFAEAFYNRGMTQIYMKDTRKGCLDLSKAGELGITSAYEILKRYTGEHTEAF
;
A
#
# COMPACT_ATOMS: atom_id res chain seq x y z
N LEU A 1 -0.39 -3.34 8.03
CA LEU A 1 -1.11 -3.82 6.85
C LEU A 1 -0.33 -3.46 5.60
N PRO A 2 -0.25 -4.36 4.60
CA PRO A 2 0.53 -4.11 3.39
C PRO A 2 -0.08 -2.98 2.57
N LEU A 3 0.77 -2.24 1.86
CA LEU A 3 0.33 -1.25 0.89
C LEU A 3 -0.28 -1.93 -0.34
N PHE A 4 -1.28 -1.30 -0.95
CA PHE A 4 -1.82 -1.73 -2.23
C PHE A 4 -0.85 -1.39 -3.36
N ARG A 5 -0.81 -2.24 -4.39
CA ARG A 5 -0.04 -2.03 -5.60
C ARG A 5 -0.70 -2.69 -6.80
N PHE A 6 -0.41 -2.20 -7.99
CA PHE A 6 -0.77 -2.90 -9.22
C PHE A 6 0.22 -4.02 -9.49
N THR A 7 -0.31 -5.18 -9.87
CA THR A 7 0.45 -6.34 -10.31
C THR A 7 -0.10 -6.82 -11.66
N LEU A 8 0.68 -7.61 -12.36
CA LEU A 8 0.20 -8.28 -13.57
C LEU A 8 -0.93 -9.25 -13.23
N MET A 9 -1.95 -9.25 -14.09
CA MET A 9 -3.09 -10.15 -13.96
C MET A 9 -2.66 -11.59 -14.15
N GLN A 10 -2.82 -12.41 -13.11
CA GLN A 10 -2.94 -13.85 -13.32
C GLN A 10 -4.37 -14.19 -13.72
N PRO A 11 -4.62 -15.18 -14.56
CA PRO A 11 -5.94 -15.44 -15.17
C PRO A 11 -7.05 -15.80 -14.19
N ASP A 12 -6.78 -15.96 -12.90
CA ASP A 12 -7.78 -16.28 -11.89
C ASP A 12 -8.32 -15.01 -11.21
N THR A 13 -9.37 -14.43 -11.82
CA THR A 13 -10.07 -13.25 -11.31
C THR A 13 -11.02 -13.56 -10.15
N SER A 14 -11.16 -14.83 -9.73
CA SER A 14 -12.15 -15.26 -8.73
C SER A 14 -11.82 -14.83 -7.30
N ARG A 15 -10.60 -14.35 -7.02
CA ARG A 15 -10.09 -14.02 -5.68
C ARG A 15 -10.03 -12.54 -5.34
N ILE A 16 -10.69 -11.69 -6.12
CA ILE A 16 -10.75 -10.26 -5.79
C ILE A 16 -11.72 -10.07 -4.64
N GLU A 17 -11.21 -9.60 -3.49
CA GLU A 17 -12.02 -9.30 -2.31
C GLU A 17 -13.14 -8.29 -2.64
N ALA A 18 -14.28 -8.40 -1.97
CA ALA A 18 -15.46 -7.57 -2.25
C ALA A 18 -15.16 -6.05 -2.13
N SER A 19 -14.26 -5.66 -1.22
CA SER A 19 -13.79 -4.28 -1.06
C SER A 19 -13.08 -3.74 -2.30
N ASN A 20 -12.30 -4.59 -2.97
CA ASN A 20 -11.57 -4.21 -4.17
C ASN A 20 -12.49 -4.08 -5.40
N ARG A 21 -13.66 -4.74 -5.40
CA ARG A 21 -14.60 -4.66 -6.53
C ARG A 21 -15.12 -3.24 -6.76
N TYR A 22 -15.33 -2.49 -5.70
CA TYR A 22 -15.88 -1.14 -5.79
C TYR A 22 -14.88 -0.17 -6.42
N THR A 23 -13.62 -0.25 -6.01
CA THR A 23 -12.54 0.56 -6.59
C THR A 23 -12.09 0.00 -7.93
N LEU A 24 -12.08 -1.32 -8.08
CA LEU A 24 -11.68 -1.99 -9.31
C LEU A 24 -12.54 -1.57 -10.52
N GLN A 25 -13.84 -1.33 -10.34
CA GLN A 25 -14.67 -0.84 -11.45
C GLN A 25 -14.20 0.52 -11.94
N ARG A 26 -13.84 1.44 -11.05
CA ARG A 26 -13.30 2.76 -11.41
C ARG A 26 -11.91 2.66 -12.05
N VAL A 27 -11.08 1.76 -11.53
CA VAL A 27 -9.76 1.46 -12.12
C VAL A 27 -9.94 0.91 -13.53
N LYS A 28 -10.83 -0.06 -13.74
CA LYS A 28 -11.14 -0.62 -15.07
C LYS A 28 -11.67 0.42 -16.06
N ASP A 29 -12.48 1.36 -15.59
CA ASP A 29 -12.97 2.44 -16.45
C ASP A 29 -11.83 3.41 -16.85
N PHE A 30 -10.81 3.54 -16.02
CA PHE A 30 -9.60 4.28 -16.34
C PHE A 30 -8.63 3.47 -17.22
N GLU A 31 -8.46 2.18 -16.94
CA GLU A 31 -7.62 1.24 -17.72
C GLU A 31 -8.08 1.15 -19.18
N LYS A 32 -9.39 1.19 -19.45
CA LYS A 32 -9.91 1.25 -20.82
C LYS A 32 -9.38 2.49 -21.59
N LYS A 33 -9.05 3.56 -20.89
CA LYS A 33 -8.43 4.76 -21.49
C LYS A 33 -6.93 4.60 -21.71
N LEU A 34 -6.29 3.65 -20.99
CA LEU A 34 -4.86 3.38 -21.06
C LEU A 34 -4.50 2.22 -21.98
N ASP A 35 -5.51 1.54 -22.54
CA ASP A 35 -5.35 0.37 -23.42
C ASP A 35 -4.55 -0.79 -22.75
N ASN A 36 -4.67 -0.94 -21.42
CA ASN A 36 -3.94 -1.93 -20.66
C ASN A 36 -4.85 -2.83 -19.82
N PRO A 37 -5.36 -3.93 -20.38
CA PRO A 37 -6.32 -4.83 -19.70
C PRO A 37 -5.68 -5.77 -18.67
N TYR A 38 -4.36 -5.72 -18.45
CA TYR A 38 -3.63 -6.73 -17.66
C TYR A 38 -3.18 -6.26 -16.27
N LEU A 39 -3.47 -5.03 -15.88
CA LEU A 39 -3.14 -4.54 -14.55
C LEU A 39 -4.27 -4.81 -13.55
N VAL A 40 -3.95 -5.40 -12.42
CA VAL A 40 -4.87 -5.66 -11.31
C VAL A 40 -4.34 -5.04 -10.03
N LEU A 41 -5.24 -4.36 -9.31
CA LEU A 41 -4.94 -3.87 -7.98
C LEU A 41 -4.90 -5.03 -6.99
N SER A 42 -3.82 -5.17 -6.24
CA SER A 42 -3.63 -6.23 -5.24
C SER A 42 -2.81 -5.72 -4.06
N ASN A 43 -3.12 -6.22 -2.88
CA ASN A 43 -2.33 -6.04 -1.67
C ASN A 43 -1.46 -7.28 -1.34
N ARG A 44 -1.45 -8.27 -2.20
CA ARG A 44 -0.69 -9.51 -2.00
C ARG A 44 0.40 -9.65 -3.05
N PRO A 45 1.61 -10.08 -2.68
CA PRO A 45 2.61 -10.47 -3.65
C PRO A 45 2.08 -11.65 -4.48
N THR A 46 2.35 -11.65 -5.78
CA THR A 46 2.11 -12.80 -6.65
C THR A 46 2.97 -13.96 -6.16
N ASN A 47 2.35 -15.13 -5.97
CA ASN A 47 3.06 -16.36 -5.58
C ASN A 47 3.75 -16.94 -6.82
N ILE A 48 4.88 -16.36 -7.20
CA ILE A 48 5.76 -16.88 -8.25
C ILE A 48 6.99 -17.45 -7.55
N ASP A 49 7.40 -18.67 -7.91
CA ASP A 49 8.62 -19.25 -7.37
C ASP A 49 9.87 -18.49 -7.85
N ALA A 50 10.95 -18.57 -7.05
CA ALA A 50 12.15 -17.77 -7.27
C ALA A 50 12.84 -18.06 -8.62
N ASP A 51 12.80 -19.29 -9.11
CA ASP A 51 13.44 -19.69 -10.36
C ASP A 51 12.68 -19.16 -11.56
N SER A 52 11.34 -19.27 -11.54
CA SER A 52 10.44 -18.68 -12.54
C SER A 52 10.58 -17.16 -12.58
N LEU A 53 10.76 -16.53 -11.42
CA LEU A 53 10.94 -15.09 -11.33
C LEU A 53 12.27 -14.62 -11.91
N ALA A 54 13.37 -15.32 -11.61
CA ALA A 54 14.71 -15.02 -12.17
C ALA A 54 14.75 -15.20 -13.68
N MET A 55 14.06 -16.22 -14.20
CA MET A 55 13.93 -16.47 -15.63
C MET A 55 13.12 -15.37 -16.33
N LEU A 56 12.02 -14.92 -15.73
CA LEU A 56 11.22 -13.80 -16.22
C LEU A 56 12.03 -12.51 -16.24
N ASP A 57 12.80 -12.24 -15.18
CA ASP A 57 13.62 -11.05 -15.06
C ASP A 57 14.66 -10.95 -16.18
N SER A 58 15.41 -12.04 -16.42
CA SER A 58 16.38 -12.11 -17.51
C SER A 58 15.74 -11.88 -18.88
N ARG A 59 14.54 -12.43 -19.09
CA ARG A 59 13.79 -12.28 -20.33
C ARG A 59 13.29 -10.84 -20.53
N TYR A 60 12.78 -10.21 -19.47
CA TYR A 60 12.37 -8.80 -19.56
C TYR A 60 13.55 -7.87 -19.83
N ALA A 61 14.68 -8.09 -19.18
CA ALA A 61 15.89 -7.31 -19.44
C ALA A 61 16.35 -7.41 -20.90
N GLU A 62 16.34 -8.62 -21.49
CA GLU A 62 16.70 -8.84 -22.89
C GLU A 62 15.74 -8.11 -23.85
N ILE A 63 14.41 -8.26 -23.65
CA ILE A 63 13.41 -7.63 -24.51
C ILE A 63 13.44 -6.10 -24.35
N LEU A 64 13.68 -5.60 -23.14
CA LEU A 64 13.78 -4.18 -22.85
C LEU A 64 14.99 -3.54 -23.54
N CYS A 65 16.12 -4.26 -23.66
CA CYS A 65 17.27 -3.80 -24.45
C CYS A 65 16.93 -3.56 -25.93
N GLN A 66 16.00 -4.36 -26.48
CA GLN A 66 15.53 -4.20 -27.85
C GLN A 66 14.48 -3.11 -28.01
N ASN A 67 13.67 -2.87 -26.96
CA ASN A 67 12.55 -1.94 -26.96
C ASN A 67 12.59 -1.00 -25.72
N PRO A 68 13.61 -0.13 -25.58
CA PRO A 68 13.85 0.63 -24.35
C PRO A 68 12.78 1.69 -24.04
N ARG A 69 11.96 2.06 -25.02
CA ARG A 69 10.86 3.03 -24.87
C ARG A 69 9.48 2.41 -24.71
N ASP A 70 9.39 1.09 -24.62
CA ASP A 70 8.13 0.44 -24.31
C ASP A 70 7.85 0.57 -22.80
N TRP A 71 7.02 1.57 -22.45
CA TRP A 71 6.68 1.86 -21.06
C TRP A 71 6.00 0.67 -20.36
N LEU A 72 5.27 -0.19 -21.10
CA LEU A 72 4.62 -1.37 -20.52
C LEU A 72 5.64 -2.44 -20.17
N LEU A 73 6.63 -2.69 -21.04
CA LEU A 73 7.76 -3.58 -20.72
C LEU A 73 8.56 -3.06 -19.53
N GLN A 74 8.76 -1.73 -19.44
CA GLN A 74 9.43 -1.11 -18.29
C GLN A 74 8.65 -1.35 -16.99
N VAL A 75 7.31 -1.28 -17.02
CA VAL A 75 6.45 -1.61 -15.85
C VAL A 75 6.58 -3.08 -15.49
N GLN A 76 6.54 -3.98 -16.44
CA GLN A 76 6.68 -5.41 -16.18
C GLN A 76 8.05 -5.75 -15.56
N TYR A 77 9.11 -5.16 -16.12
CA TYR A 77 10.45 -5.27 -15.56
C TYR A 77 10.53 -4.66 -14.16
N ALA A 78 9.94 -3.50 -13.93
CA ALA A 78 9.90 -2.88 -12.61
C ALA A 78 9.20 -3.76 -11.58
N ILE A 79 8.09 -4.41 -11.93
CA ILE A 79 7.38 -5.35 -11.06
C ILE A 79 8.27 -6.57 -10.75
N SER A 80 8.93 -7.16 -11.73
CA SER A 80 9.83 -8.30 -11.50
C SER A 80 10.97 -7.92 -10.57
N GLN A 81 11.61 -6.75 -10.79
CA GLN A 81 12.68 -6.23 -9.93
C GLN A 81 12.21 -6.01 -8.47
N SER A 82 11.01 -5.47 -8.25
CA SER A 82 10.45 -5.31 -6.89
C SER A 82 10.26 -6.66 -6.21
N LEU A 83 9.76 -7.67 -6.92
CA LEU A 83 9.54 -9.01 -6.38
C LEU A 83 10.84 -9.71 -5.95
N ILE A 84 11.94 -9.52 -6.68
CA ILE A 84 13.28 -10.03 -6.31
C ILE A 84 14.05 -9.05 -5.39
N ARG A 85 13.37 -8.01 -4.87
CA ARG A 85 13.91 -6.99 -3.95
C ARG A 85 15.05 -6.14 -4.52
N GLN A 86 15.14 -6.04 -5.83
CA GLN A 86 16.02 -5.11 -6.55
C GLN A 86 15.33 -3.73 -6.68
N PHE A 87 15.00 -3.12 -5.54
CA PHE A 87 14.15 -1.93 -5.49
C PHE A 87 14.70 -0.75 -6.27
N THR A 88 16.02 -0.55 -6.28
CA THR A 88 16.65 0.53 -7.05
C THR A 88 16.37 0.39 -8.55
N ASN A 89 16.50 -0.82 -9.09
CA ASN A 89 16.22 -1.12 -10.49
C ASN A 89 14.74 -0.91 -10.79
N SER A 90 13.86 -1.38 -9.89
CA SER A 90 12.42 -1.19 -10.01
C SER A 90 12.04 0.29 -10.06
N VAL A 91 12.55 1.12 -9.14
CA VAL A 91 12.32 2.57 -9.12
C VAL A 91 12.85 3.24 -10.40
N GLY A 92 14.00 2.80 -10.90
CA GLY A 92 14.58 3.27 -12.16
C GLY A 92 13.69 2.96 -13.35
N ALA A 93 13.19 1.73 -13.46
CA ALA A 93 12.31 1.30 -14.54
C ALA A 93 10.96 2.05 -14.51
N TYR A 94 10.33 2.24 -13.33
CA TYR A 94 9.15 3.10 -13.22
C TYR A 94 9.44 4.54 -13.62
N SER A 95 10.63 5.07 -13.29
CA SER A 95 11.00 6.43 -13.67
C SER A 95 11.16 6.58 -15.18
N SER A 96 11.70 5.58 -15.85
CA SER A 96 11.76 5.53 -17.32
C SER A 96 10.35 5.45 -17.92
N ALA A 97 9.49 4.57 -17.40
CA ALA A 97 8.09 4.46 -17.85
C ALA A 97 7.32 5.76 -17.67
N ILE A 98 7.56 6.50 -16.57
CA ILE A 98 6.97 7.82 -16.32
C ILE A 98 7.44 8.85 -17.34
N ALA A 99 8.70 8.82 -17.75
CA ALA A 99 9.22 9.74 -18.77
C ALA A 99 8.49 9.57 -20.11
N ASP A 100 8.12 8.34 -20.44
CA ASP A 100 7.39 8.03 -21.68
C ASP A 100 5.87 8.19 -21.55
N ASN A 101 5.32 8.09 -20.32
CA ASN A 101 3.87 8.16 -20.05
C ASN A 101 3.55 8.88 -18.73
N ALA A 102 3.87 10.17 -18.65
CA ALA A 102 3.72 10.99 -17.43
C ALA A 102 2.25 11.23 -17.00
N ALA A 103 1.28 10.92 -17.83
CA ALA A 103 -0.14 11.08 -17.53
C ALA A 103 -0.76 9.84 -16.83
N ASN A 104 -0.01 8.73 -16.74
CA ASN A 104 -0.49 7.51 -16.12
C ASN A 104 -0.30 7.53 -14.59
N PRO A 105 -1.38 7.63 -13.79
CA PRO A 105 -1.29 7.68 -12.33
C PRO A 105 -0.73 6.41 -11.70
N PHE A 106 -0.91 5.25 -12.34
CA PHE A 106 -0.51 3.95 -11.79
C PHE A 106 1.01 3.76 -11.77
N LEU A 107 1.74 4.47 -12.65
CA LEU A 107 3.20 4.44 -12.64
C LEU A 107 3.75 5.10 -11.37
N TYR A 108 3.21 6.25 -11.00
CA TYR A 108 3.57 6.95 -9.76
C TYR A 108 3.12 6.15 -8.53
N PHE A 109 1.90 5.60 -8.56
CA PHE A 109 1.39 4.76 -7.49
C PHE A 109 2.31 3.57 -7.19
N ASN A 110 2.67 2.79 -8.21
CA ASN A 110 3.54 1.63 -8.03
C ASN A 110 4.98 2.04 -7.63
N ARG A 111 5.50 3.15 -8.16
CA ARG A 111 6.81 3.65 -7.74
C ARG A 111 6.81 4.07 -6.27
N ALA A 112 5.75 4.72 -5.80
CA ALA A 112 5.57 5.05 -4.39
C ALA A 112 5.56 3.82 -3.50
N VAL A 113 4.82 2.77 -3.88
CA VAL A 113 4.77 1.51 -3.15
C VAL A 113 6.15 0.85 -3.12
N THR A 114 6.85 0.79 -4.25
CA THR A 114 8.22 0.24 -4.33
C THR A 114 9.20 0.98 -3.44
N ARG A 115 9.12 2.33 -3.38
CA ARG A 115 9.95 3.15 -2.48
C ARG A 115 9.64 2.86 -1.01
N ALA A 116 8.38 2.71 -0.66
CA ALA A 116 7.97 2.36 0.70
C ALA A 116 8.44 0.96 1.09
N GLU A 117 8.28 -0.04 0.20
CA GLU A 117 8.78 -1.40 0.41
C GLU A 117 10.31 -1.45 0.55
N MET A 118 11.04 -0.63 -0.20
CA MET A 118 12.49 -0.49 -0.07
C MET A 118 12.88 0.03 1.32
N ILE A 119 12.20 1.05 1.80
CA ILE A 119 12.43 1.61 3.14
C ILE A 119 12.13 0.57 4.22
N ASP A 120 10.99 -0.13 4.10
CA ASP A 120 10.60 -1.19 5.04
C ASP A 120 11.62 -2.34 5.06
N PHE A 121 12.11 -2.74 3.89
CA PHE A 121 13.15 -3.76 3.77
C PHE A 121 14.46 -3.32 4.46
N ILE A 122 14.92 -2.08 4.21
CA ILE A 122 16.13 -1.53 4.85
C ILE A 122 15.92 -1.45 6.37
N SER A 123 14.75 -1.01 6.82
CA SER A 123 14.43 -0.91 8.25
C SER A 123 14.46 -2.28 8.93
N GLY A 124 13.98 -3.31 8.24
CA GLY A 124 14.00 -4.69 8.72
C GLY A 124 15.42 -5.27 8.82
N LEU A 125 16.37 -4.81 7.98
CA LEU A 125 17.78 -5.19 8.07
C LEU A 125 18.51 -4.49 9.22
N ASP A 126 18.19 -3.21 9.45
CA ASP A 126 18.80 -2.42 10.52
C ASP A 126 18.37 -2.92 11.92
N ASN A 127 17.19 -3.49 12.05
CA ASN A 127 16.69 -4.03 13.30
C ASN A 127 15.75 -5.23 13.11
N PRO A 128 16.29 -6.45 12.97
CA PRO A 128 15.51 -7.68 12.76
C PRO A 128 14.52 -8.00 13.90
N TYR A 129 14.67 -7.38 15.08
CA TYR A 129 13.77 -7.54 16.23
C TYR A 129 12.70 -6.46 16.32
N GLN A 130 12.83 -5.37 15.58
CA GLN A 130 11.83 -4.30 15.47
C GLN A 130 11.01 -4.42 14.18
N ARG A 131 10.46 -5.58 13.87
CA ARG A 131 9.22 -5.56 13.12
C ARG A 131 8.27 -4.71 13.92
N ILE A 132 7.67 -3.70 13.29
CA ILE A 132 6.57 -2.95 13.90
C ILE A 132 5.51 -3.98 14.24
N SER A 133 5.65 -4.60 15.41
CA SER A 133 4.58 -5.36 15.98
C SER A 133 3.62 -4.29 16.48
N ILE A 134 2.48 -4.19 15.82
CA ILE A 134 1.30 -3.45 16.26
C ILE A 134 0.91 -3.90 17.70
N ASP A 135 1.52 -4.99 18.18
CA ASP A 135 1.34 -5.61 19.48
C ASP A 135 2.04 -4.94 20.66
N SER A 136 2.91 -3.96 20.45
CA SER A 136 3.54 -3.25 21.57
C SER A 136 2.73 -2.02 21.95
N ASP A 137 2.50 -1.86 23.25
CA ASP A 137 1.82 -0.72 23.86
C ASP A 137 2.31 0.62 23.26
N PRO A 138 1.42 1.42 22.66
CA PRO A 138 1.77 2.71 22.07
C PRO A 138 2.51 3.64 23.04
N ALA A 139 2.18 3.58 24.34
CA ALA A 139 2.83 4.38 25.37
C ALA A 139 4.29 4.01 25.60
N ASN A 140 4.68 2.78 25.33
CA ASN A 140 6.05 2.28 25.55
C ASN A 140 6.97 2.50 24.33
N LYS A 141 6.40 2.71 23.14
CA LYS A 141 7.18 3.00 21.91
C LYS A 141 7.69 4.43 21.80
N LEU A 142 7.01 5.38 22.44
CA LEU A 142 7.41 6.80 22.43
C LEU A 142 8.60 7.12 23.31
N THR A 143 9.00 6.23 24.23
CA THR A 143 9.98 6.56 25.26
C THR A 143 11.35 5.91 25.12
N ASN A 144 11.57 4.93 24.23
CA ASN A 144 12.77 4.11 24.35
C ASN A 144 13.44 3.61 23.06
N THR A 145 13.30 4.28 21.91
CA THR A 145 14.14 3.93 20.76
C THR A 145 14.63 5.18 20.06
N HIS A 146 15.94 5.27 19.85
CA HIS A 146 16.53 6.04 18.73
C HIS A 146 16.00 5.44 17.42
N THR A 147 14.70 5.61 17.16
CA THR A 147 14.07 5.19 15.91
C THR A 147 14.63 6.08 14.82
N ARG A 148 15.44 5.47 13.97
CA ARG A 148 15.83 6.09 12.71
C ARG A 148 14.56 6.48 11.99
N THR A 149 14.29 7.75 11.85
CA THR A 149 13.15 8.25 11.08
C THR A 149 13.45 8.01 9.61
N TYR A 150 12.73 7.10 9.00
CA TYR A 150 12.83 6.85 7.57
C TYR A 150 12.10 7.95 6.80
N ASN A 151 12.71 8.43 5.73
CA ASN A 151 12.13 9.49 4.92
C ASN A 151 11.23 8.89 3.83
N TYR A 152 9.92 9.12 3.95
CA TYR A 152 8.92 8.71 2.96
C TYR A 152 8.53 9.81 1.98
N ASP A 153 9.18 10.98 2.00
CA ASP A 153 8.76 12.16 1.25
C ASP A 153 8.67 11.92 -0.26
N GLU A 154 9.60 11.15 -0.85
CA GLU A 154 9.54 10.82 -2.27
C GLU A 154 8.36 9.89 -2.63
N ALA A 155 8.04 8.95 -1.75
CA ALA A 155 6.88 8.07 -1.95
C ALA A 155 5.57 8.86 -1.78
N ILE A 156 5.50 9.76 -0.81
CA ILE A 156 4.35 10.65 -0.60
C ILE A 156 4.18 11.57 -1.82
N ALA A 157 5.26 12.15 -2.36
CA ALA A 157 5.20 13.01 -3.55
C ALA A 157 4.68 12.26 -4.80
N ASP A 158 5.04 10.99 -4.96
CA ASP A 158 4.49 10.14 -6.02
C ASP A 158 2.98 9.88 -5.83
N LEU A 159 2.52 9.63 -4.59
CA LEU A 159 1.10 9.48 -4.28
C LEU A 159 0.33 10.80 -4.48
N ASP A 160 0.92 11.93 -4.15
CA ASP A 160 0.36 13.25 -4.49
C ASP A 160 0.17 13.42 -5.99
N LYS A 161 1.14 12.99 -6.79
CA LYS A 161 1.02 13.02 -8.25
C LYS A 161 -0.05 12.05 -8.73
N THR A 162 -0.13 10.86 -8.14
CA THR A 162 -1.19 9.88 -8.40
C THR A 162 -2.57 10.50 -8.18
N LEU A 163 -2.79 11.11 -7.01
CA LEU A 163 -4.07 11.71 -6.64
C LEU A 163 -4.44 12.96 -7.44
N ARG A 164 -3.45 13.73 -7.91
CA ARG A 164 -3.70 14.83 -8.87
C ARG A 164 -4.20 14.32 -10.22
N LEU A 165 -3.70 13.15 -10.68
CA LEU A 165 -4.10 12.54 -11.95
C LEU A 165 -5.38 11.71 -11.81
N PHE A 166 -5.59 11.09 -10.65
CA PHE A 166 -6.75 10.24 -10.35
C PHE A 166 -7.31 10.53 -8.95
N PRO A 167 -8.14 11.59 -8.78
CA PRO A 167 -8.61 12.05 -7.46
C PRO A 167 -9.55 11.10 -6.71
N ASN A 168 -10.11 10.10 -7.39
CA ASN A 168 -11.06 9.15 -6.80
C ASN A 168 -10.44 7.76 -6.58
N PHE A 169 -9.14 7.71 -6.26
CA PHE A 169 -8.40 6.48 -6.04
C PHE A 169 -8.23 6.22 -4.53
N ALA A 170 -9.12 5.40 -3.96
CA ALA A 170 -9.18 5.13 -2.52
C ALA A 170 -7.86 4.55 -1.98
N GLU A 171 -7.24 3.63 -2.71
CA GLU A 171 -5.99 2.98 -2.30
C GLU A 171 -4.80 3.94 -2.29
N ALA A 172 -4.81 4.96 -3.14
CA ALA A 172 -3.76 5.99 -3.12
C ALA A 172 -3.88 6.88 -1.88
N TYR A 173 -5.08 7.25 -1.47
CA TYR A 173 -5.31 7.91 -0.19
C TYR A 173 -4.90 7.02 0.98
N TYR A 174 -5.32 5.75 0.97
CA TYR A 174 -4.93 4.79 2.01
C TYR A 174 -3.41 4.66 2.13
N ASN A 175 -2.70 4.47 1.01
CA ASN A 175 -1.25 4.35 1.01
C ASN A 175 -0.56 5.64 1.49
N ARG A 176 -1.03 6.82 1.03
CA ARG A 176 -0.48 8.10 1.48
C ARG A 176 -0.73 8.32 2.96
N GLY A 177 -1.94 8.07 3.44
CA GLY A 177 -2.28 8.09 4.87
C GLY A 177 -1.40 7.17 5.71
N THR A 178 -1.10 5.97 5.21
CA THR A 178 -0.18 5.04 5.88
C THR A 178 1.22 5.62 6.01
N LEU A 179 1.78 6.20 4.93
CA LEU A 179 3.11 6.81 4.95
C LEU A 179 3.16 8.07 5.82
N LEU A 180 2.08 8.87 5.81
CA LEU A 180 1.94 10.04 6.68
C LEU A 180 1.90 9.62 8.16
N ALA A 181 1.15 8.56 8.50
CA ALA A 181 1.11 8.03 9.87
C ALA A 181 2.49 7.53 10.32
N LEU A 182 3.21 6.79 9.46
CA LEU A 182 4.58 6.35 9.71
C LEU A 182 5.57 7.51 9.87
N SER A 183 5.28 8.65 9.22
CA SER A 183 6.06 9.90 9.36
C SER A 183 5.65 10.74 10.57
N GLY A 184 4.68 10.27 11.39
CA GLY A 184 4.17 11.00 12.55
C GLY A 184 3.17 12.12 12.23
N LYS A 185 2.77 12.29 10.97
CA LYS A 185 1.79 13.28 10.49
C LYS A 185 0.37 12.73 10.66
N LEU A 186 -0.04 12.53 11.93
CA LEU A 186 -1.30 11.83 12.25
C LEU A 186 -2.56 12.56 11.79
N PRO A 187 -2.69 13.90 11.90
CA PRO A 187 -3.87 14.60 11.40
C PRO A 187 -4.07 14.43 9.90
N GLU A 188 -3.01 14.57 9.11
CA GLU A 188 -3.05 14.41 7.66
C GLU A 188 -3.37 12.95 7.26
N ALA A 189 -2.82 11.98 8.01
CA ALA A 189 -3.13 10.57 7.81
C ALA A 189 -4.62 10.27 8.07
N PHE A 190 -5.20 10.85 9.12
CA PHE A 190 -6.62 10.73 9.43
C PHE A 190 -7.51 11.23 8.29
N GLU A 191 -7.19 12.39 7.71
CA GLU A 191 -7.93 12.94 6.55
C GLU A 191 -7.85 11.99 5.34
N ASP A 192 -6.68 11.46 5.05
CA ASP A 192 -6.47 10.54 3.94
C ASP A 192 -7.23 9.21 4.13
N PHE A 193 -7.19 8.62 5.33
CA PHE A 193 -7.99 7.42 5.61
C PHE A 193 -9.49 7.72 5.55
N SER A 194 -9.92 8.88 5.99
CA SER A 194 -11.32 9.31 5.89
C SER A 194 -11.75 9.42 4.43
N ARG A 195 -10.89 10.01 3.58
CA ARG A 195 -11.16 10.08 2.15
C ARG A 195 -11.18 8.71 1.47
N ALA A 196 -10.30 7.80 1.86
CA ALA A 196 -10.30 6.42 1.38
C ALA A 196 -11.62 5.71 1.73
N ILE A 197 -12.13 5.88 2.94
CA ILE A 197 -13.41 5.31 3.41
C ILE A 197 -14.61 5.92 2.67
N GLU A 198 -14.62 7.23 2.44
CA GLU A 198 -15.67 7.88 1.64
C GLU A 198 -15.74 7.31 0.22
N LEU A 199 -14.58 7.05 -0.39
CA LEU A 199 -14.49 6.48 -1.73
C LEU A 199 -14.81 4.98 -1.76
N ASN A 200 -14.49 4.25 -0.71
CA ASN A 200 -14.77 2.82 -0.56
C ASN A 200 -15.25 2.51 0.89
N PRO A 201 -16.56 2.54 1.16
CA PRO A 201 -17.12 2.27 2.49
C PRO A 201 -16.90 0.84 3.02
N LEU A 202 -16.35 -0.06 2.21
CA LEU A 202 -16.00 -1.44 2.59
C LEU A 202 -14.49 -1.62 2.80
N PHE A 203 -13.72 -0.53 2.86
CA PHE A 203 -12.27 -0.59 2.98
C PHE A 203 -11.85 -0.86 4.43
N ALA A 204 -11.88 -2.13 4.82
CA ALA A 204 -11.61 -2.57 6.19
C ALA A 204 -10.29 -2.07 6.76
N GLU A 205 -9.20 -2.11 5.94
CA GLU A 205 -7.87 -1.65 6.34
C GLU A 205 -7.82 -0.14 6.59
N ALA A 206 -8.62 0.63 5.86
CA ALA A 206 -8.70 2.08 6.08
C ALA A 206 -9.40 2.42 7.40
N PHE A 207 -10.47 1.70 7.75
CA PHE A 207 -11.09 1.80 9.08
C PHE A 207 -10.10 1.42 10.18
N TYR A 208 -9.37 0.32 10.01
CA TYR A 208 -8.38 -0.13 10.99
C TYR A 208 -7.30 0.93 11.22
N ASN A 209 -6.69 1.44 10.15
CA ASN A 209 -5.62 2.43 10.26
C ASN A 209 -6.14 3.79 10.77
N ARG A 210 -7.36 4.22 10.39
CA ARG A 210 -7.97 5.43 10.93
C ARG A 210 -8.26 5.28 12.42
N GLY A 211 -8.80 4.14 12.83
CA GLY A 211 -9.05 3.83 14.24
C GLY A 211 -7.77 3.85 15.08
N MET A 212 -6.69 3.24 14.59
CA MET A 212 -5.39 3.30 15.25
C MET A 212 -4.86 4.74 15.32
N THR A 213 -4.98 5.50 14.23
CA THR A 213 -4.57 6.91 14.18
C THR A 213 -5.31 7.75 15.23
N GLN A 214 -6.63 7.57 15.39
CA GLN A 214 -7.44 8.24 16.41
C GLN A 214 -6.99 7.89 17.83
N ILE A 215 -6.67 6.61 18.10
CA ILE A 215 -6.13 6.18 19.39
C ILE A 215 -4.81 6.90 19.70
N TYR A 216 -3.90 6.98 18.73
CA TYR A 216 -2.63 7.72 18.88
C TYR A 216 -2.87 9.22 19.12
N MET A 217 -3.91 9.79 18.50
CA MET A 217 -4.35 11.18 18.72
C MET A 217 -5.14 11.36 20.04
N LYS A 218 -5.24 10.33 20.89
CA LYS A 218 -5.95 10.30 22.17
C LYS A 218 -7.49 10.33 22.06
N ASP A 219 -8.06 10.13 20.89
CA ASP A 219 -9.51 9.93 20.71
C ASP A 219 -9.85 8.44 20.68
N THR A 220 -9.61 7.78 21.81
CA THR A 220 -9.79 6.32 21.95
C THR A 220 -11.21 5.87 21.63
N ARG A 221 -12.23 6.67 22.02
CA ARG A 221 -13.63 6.30 21.78
C ARG A 221 -13.95 6.17 20.30
N LYS A 222 -13.56 7.15 19.48
CA LYS A 222 -13.78 7.08 18.03
C LYS A 222 -12.91 6.02 17.39
N GLY A 223 -11.65 5.87 17.85
CA GLY A 223 -10.77 4.83 17.38
C GLY A 223 -11.33 3.43 17.57
N CYS A 224 -11.96 3.14 18.73
CA CYS A 224 -12.62 1.87 18.99
C CYS A 224 -13.83 1.63 18.06
N LEU A 225 -14.60 2.66 17.69
CA LEU A 225 -15.70 2.53 16.73
C LEU A 225 -15.18 2.11 15.34
N ASP A 226 -14.11 2.74 14.88
CA ASP A 226 -13.51 2.39 13.61
C ASP A 226 -12.89 0.97 13.62
N LEU A 227 -12.24 0.58 14.73
CA LEU A 227 -11.72 -0.78 14.89
C LEU A 227 -12.86 -1.82 14.94
N SER A 228 -13.99 -1.52 15.57
CA SER A 228 -15.18 -2.38 15.54
C SER A 228 -15.66 -2.57 14.10
N LYS A 229 -15.73 -1.47 13.34
CA LYS A 229 -16.11 -1.54 11.92
C LYS A 229 -15.12 -2.34 11.06
N ALA A 230 -13.82 -2.19 11.31
CA ALA A 230 -12.79 -2.99 10.64
C ALA A 230 -12.95 -4.48 10.96
N GLY A 231 -13.28 -4.84 12.21
CA GLY A 231 -13.59 -6.21 12.63
C GLY A 231 -14.81 -6.79 11.90
N GLU A 232 -15.91 -6.05 11.83
CA GLU A 232 -17.11 -6.43 11.07
C GLU A 232 -16.81 -6.66 9.58
N LEU A 233 -15.87 -5.89 9.01
CA LEU A 233 -15.43 -6.01 7.62
C LEU A 233 -14.36 -7.10 7.42
N GLY A 234 -14.02 -7.88 8.46
CA GLY A 234 -13.18 -9.07 8.36
C GLY A 234 -11.76 -8.95 8.90
N ILE A 235 -11.36 -7.82 9.49
CA ILE A 235 -10.07 -7.69 10.18
C ILE A 235 -10.20 -8.18 11.63
N THR A 236 -10.05 -9.49 11.83
CA THR A 236 -10.22 -10.12 13.14
C THR A 236 -9.25 -9.62 14.22
N SER A 237 -8.03 -9.21 13.82
CA SER A 237 -7.05 -8.61 14.73
C SER A 237 -7.52 -7.29 15.36
N ALA A 238 -8.51 -6.61 14.77
CA ALA A 238 -9.09 -5.40 15.34
C ALA A 238 -9.77 -5.68 16.69
N TYR A 239 -10.38 -6.87 16.87
CA TYR A 239 -11.02 -7.24 18.13
C TYR A 239 -10.01 -7.46 19.28
N GLU A 240 -8.81 -7.92 18.96
CA GLU A 240 -7.74 -8.06 19.97
C GLU A 240 -7.30 -6.70 20.51
N ILE A 241 -7.24 -5.71 19.61
CA ILE A 241 -6.92 -4.34 20.00
C ILE A 241 -8.07 -3.72 20.81
N LEU A 242 -9.31 -3.92 20.39
CA LEU A 242 -10.47 -3.45 21.12
C LEU A 242 -10.47 -3.92 22.58
N LYS A 243 -10.18 -5.20 22.83
CA LYS A 243 -10.09 -5.75 24.21
C LYS A 243 -9.09 -4.99 25.08
N ARG A 244 -7.97 -4.53 24.53
CA ARG A 244 -6.95 -3.76 25.27
C ARG A 244 -7.42 -2.38 25.70
N TYR A 245 -8.30 -1.75 24.90
CA TYR A 245 -8.77 -0.37 25.14
C TYR A 245 -10.14 -0.28 25.80
N THR A 246 -10.97 -1.33 25.74
CA THR A 246 -12.30 -1.34 26.37
C THR A 246 -12.33 -1.99 27.76
N GLY A 247 -11.20 -2.62 28.21
CA GLY A 247 -11.17 -3.43 29.42
C GLY A 247 -11.97 -4.73 29.22
N GLU A 248 -11.68 -5.78 30.00
CA GLU A 248 -12.24 -7.14 29.88
C GLU A 248 -13.78 -7.26 30.13
N HIS A 249 -14.56 -6.22 29.98
CA HIS A 249 -16.02 -6.21 30.10
C HIS A 249 -16.70 -6.12 28.74
N THR A 250 -16.37 -7.01 27.82
CA THR A 250 -17.21 -7.29 26.66
C THR A 250 -17.90 -8.62 26.85
N GLU A 251 -18.90 -8.66 27.72
CA GLU A 251 -20.04 -9.52 27.48
C GLU A 251 -20.69 -9.06 26.16
N ALA A 252 -20.92 -10.01 25.29
CA ALA A 252 -21.43 -9.87 23.94
C ALA A 252 -22.55 -8.84 23.81
N PHE A 253 -22.41 -7.93 22.81
CA PHE A 253 -23.55 -7.25 22.19
C PHE A 253 -23.94 -7.98 20.92
#